data_cc1d6c71d906db75c3173b0450101614
#
_entry.id   cc1d6c71d906db75c3173b0450101614
#
_cell.length_a   1.000
_cell.length_b   1.000
_cell.length_c   1.000
_cell.angle_alpha   90.00
_cell.angle_beta   90.00
_cell.angle_gamma   90.00
#
_symmetry.space_group_name_H-M   'P 1'
#
loop_
_entity.id
_entity.type
_entity.pdbx_description
1 polymer ?
#
loop_
_entity_poly.entity_id
_entity_poly.type
_entity_poly.pdbx_seq_one_letter_code
_entity_poly.pdbx_strand_id
1 'polypeptide(L)'
;IEYVRAALSKGLDIDDFAPRLSFFFAIGTDFFMEIAKLRAARTLWYKIMKDFGAKNEKSMILRTHCQTSGVSLTEKDPYNNIIRTSYEALSAILGGTQSLHTNSFDEAIALPTDESARIARNTQLILQNETGVTNTVDPLAGSYFIESLTDELSKKAWEIIEEIESLGGMTKAVKAGVPKLKIEESATKKQAKVDSGSRVVVGVNKFKNPKEPKVDVRVIDNNKVRDDQIKKINDIKASRDQKAVDESLAKLVTAAKEDSNLLACSIDAIKNRATVGEVSKALEQVYGRHFATSLSVSGVYGKHFEGDEDFMNVAKKVNIFEEENGRRPRVLIVKMGQDGHDRGAKIVATSFADMGFDVDMGPLFQSPKDVAKDAIENDVHAIGVSTLAAGHKTLVPELMKSLKEIDPKSKIVVFVGGVIPEQDYDFLYKNNISAIFGPGSNIIESAEKVIDLISDKIHKDN
;
A
#
# COMPACT_ATOMS: atom_id res chain seq x y z
N ILE A 1 17.99 12.98 -4.20
CA ILE A 1 18.54 13.78 -5.32
C ILE A 1 17.48 14.81 -5.79
N GLU A 2 16.30 14.40 -6.18
CA GLU A 2 15.29 15.27 -6.79
C GLU A 2 14.86 16.45 -5.89
N TYR A 3 14.65 16.21 -4.60
CA TYR A 3 14.32 17.29 -3.64
C TYR A 3 15.47 18.29 -3.45
N VAL A 4 16.71 17.78 -3.43
CA VAL A 4 17.91 18.63 -3.35
C VAL A 4 18.01 19.52 -4.59
N ARG A 5 17.84 18.93 -5.76
CA ARG A 5 17.84 19.66 -7.05
C ARG A 5 16.75 20.73 -7.11
N ALA A 6 15.53 20.39 -6.67
CA ALA A 6 14.42 21.32 -6.64
C ALA A 6 14.67 22.52 -5.68
N ALA A 7 15.23 22.26 -4.50
CA ALA A 7 15.55 23.31 -3.53
C ALA A 7 16.66 24.25 -4.07
N LEU A 8 17.72 23.66 -4.64
CA LEU A 8 18.80 24.44 -5.26
C LEU A 8 18.28 25.31 -6.43
N SER A 9 17.36 24.77 -7.26
CA SER A 9 16.79 25.52 -8.39
C SER A 9 15.95 26.72 -7.94
N LYS A 10 15.48 26.74 -6.70
CA LYS A 10 14.78 27.88 -6.09
C LYS A 10 15.73 28.82 -5.32
N GLY A 11 17.04 28.62 -5.43
CA GLY A 11 18.06 29.52 -4.86
C GLY A 11 18.38 29.28 -3.38
N LEU A 12 17.96 28.13 -2.81
CA LEU A 12 18.32 27.79 -1.43
C LEU A 12 19.75 27.28 -1.35
N ASP A 13 20.49 27.64 -0.31
CA ASP A 13 21.81 27.07 -0.03
C ASP A 13 21.65 25.64 0.50
N ILE A 14 22.47 24.71 0.00
CA ILE A 14 22.39 23.31 0.36
C ILE A 14 22.61 23.07 1.86
N ASP A 15 23.49 23.83 2.49
CA ASP A 15 23.81 23.67 3.90
C ASP A 15 22.75 24.26 4.84
N ASP A 16 21.82 25.07 4.31
CA ASP A 16 20.68 25.59 5.06
C ASP A 16 19.53 24.59 5.19
N PHE A 17 19.26 23.80 4.16
CA PHE A 17 18.13 22.87 4.17
C PHE A 17 18.50 21.40 4.34
N ALA A 18 19.64 20.94 3.80
CA ALA A 18 20.01 19.53 3.81
C ALA A 18 20.11 18.91 5.22
N PRO A 19 20.58 19.64 6.25
CA PRO A 19 20.56 19.11 7.62
C PRO A 19 19.16 18.79 8.17
N ARG A 20 18.10 19.24 7.50
CA ARG A 20 16.69 19.01 7.91
C ARG A 20 16.02 17.88 7.13
N LEU A 21 16.67 17.36 6.08
CA LEU A 21 16.17 16.24 5.33
C LEU A 21 16.23 14.96 6.17
N SER A 22 15.20 14.13 6.07
CA SER A 22 15.13 12.85 6.75
C SER A 22 14.48 11.81 5.83
N PHE A 23 14.72 10.53 6.16
CA PHE A 23 14.31 9.40 5.36
C PHE A 23 13.50 8.43 6.21
N PHE A 24 12.52 7.79 5.58
CA PHE A 24 11.74 6.72 6.17
C PHE A 24 12.09 5.40 5.48
N PHE A 25 12.45 4.39 6.28
CA PHE A 25 12.68 3.03 5.78
C PHE A 25 11.77 2.03 6.48
N ALA A 26 11.16 1.14 5.70
CA ALA A 26 10.56 -0.06 6.23
C ALA A 26 11.65 -1.07 6.55
N ILE A 27 11.50 -1.81 7.64
CA ILE A 27 12.41 -2.88 8.06
C ILE A 27 11.66 -4.20 8.06
N GLY A 28 12.09 -5.13 7.21
CA GLY A 28 11.50 -6.46 7.09
C GLY A 28 12.26 -7.52 7.90
N THR A 29 11.93 -8.78 7.64
CA THR A 29 12.47 -9.93 8.38
C THR A 29 13.83 -10.43 7.89
N ASP A 30 14.38 -9.86 6.81
CA ASP A 30 15.71 -10.23 6.31
C ASP A 30 16.81 -9.50 7.10
N PHE A 31 17.11 -10.05 8.26
CA PHE A 31 17.85 -9.40 9.34
C PHE A 31 19.15 -8.69 8.90
N PHE A 32 20.04 -9.42 8.24
CA PHE A 32 21.34 -8.86 7.82
C PHE A 32 21.22 -7.91 6.64
N MET A 33 20.27 -8.17 5.72
CA MET A 33 19.99 -7.30 4.60
C MET A 33 19.50 -5.93 5.07
N GLU A 34 18.64 -5.88 6.09
CA GLU A 34 18.11 -4.65 6.65
C GLU A 34 19.19 -3.81 7.35
N ILE A 35 20.09 -4.46 8.07
CA ILE A 35 21.27 -3.80 8.68
C ILE A 35 22.18 -3.21 7.60
N ALA A 36 22.53 -4.01 6.60
CA ALA A 36 23.41 -3.59 5.51
C ALA A 36 22.76 -2.48 4.67
N LYS A 37 21.44 -2.50 4.48
CA LYS A 37 20.69 -1.44 3.80
C LYS A 37 20.87 -0.07 4.45
N LEU A 38 20.76 0.02 5.77
CA LEU A 38 20.93 1.28 6.49
C LEU A 38 22.39 1.77 6.44
N ARG A 39 23.34 0.85 6.49
CA ARG A 39 24.78 1.17 6.32
C ARG A 39 25.06 1.68 4.89
N ALA A 40 24.58 0.99 3.88
CA ALA A 40 24.70 1.40 2.48
C ALA A 40 24.03 2.76 2.21
N ALA A 41 22.85 3.00 2.77
CA ALA A 41 22.14 4.26 2.63
C ALA A 41 22.95 5.46 3.16
N ARG A 42 23.66 5.30 4.30
CA ARG A 42 24.55 6.35 4.83
C ARG A 42 25.71 6.67 3.87
N THR A 43 26.33 5.64 3.31
CA THR A 43 27.43 5.81 2.35
C THR A 43 26.95 6.51 1.08
N LEU A 44 25.81 6.10 0.56
CA LEU A 44 25.20 6.69 -0.65
C LEU A 44 24.82 8.16 -0.42
N TRP A 45 24.19 8.47 0.72
CA TRP A 45 23.80 9.84 1.05
C TRP A 45 25.01 10.77 1.18
N TYR A 46 26.04 10.32 1.87
CA TYR A 46 27.30 11.07 1.97
C TYR A 46 27.86 11.40 0.57
N LYS A 47 27.95 10.41 -0.32
CA LYS A 47 28.43 10.58 -1.69
C LYS A 47 27.57 11.60 -2.45
N ILE A 48 26.25 11.43 -2.42
CA ILE A 48 25.30 12.30 -3.12
C ILE A 48 25.47 13.75 -2.65
N MET A 49 25.50 13.98 -1.34
CA MET A 49 25.58 15.33 -0.81
C MET A 49 26.94 15.99 -1.09
N LYS A 50 28.00 15.22 -1.07
CA LYS A 50 29.33 15.69 -1.47
C LYS A 50 29.36 16.10 -2.95
N ASP A 51 28.76 15.32 -3.83
CA ASP A 51 28.66 15.61 -5.26
C ASP A 51 27.81 16.88 -5.54
N PHE A 52 26.83 17.18 -4.70
CA PHE A 52 26.08 18.44 -4.71
C PHE A 52 26.84 19.63 -4.10
N GLY A 53 28.03 19.41 -3.56
CA GLY A 53 28.87 20.48 -3.03
C GLY A 53 28.58 20.90 -1.58
N ALA A 54 27.88 20.06 -0.80
CA ALA A 54 27.68 20.30 0.63
C ALA A 54 29.02 20.41 1.37
N LYS A 55 29.15 21.41 2.24
CA LYS A 55 30.35 21.68 3.05
C LYS A 55 30.12 21.38 4.51
N ASN A 56 28.91 21.49 4.99
CA ASN A 56 28.56 21.20 6.38
C ASN A 56 28.43 19.68 6.57
N GLU A 57 29.15 19.11 7.53
CA GLU A 57 29.07 17.69 7.85
C GLU A 57 27.65 17.24 8.18
N LYS A 58 26.84 18.09 8.83
CA LYS A 58 25.43 17.80 9.15
C LYS A 58 24.55 17.61 7.91
N SER A 59 24.92 18.20 6.77
CA SER A 59 24.25 18.02 5.49
C SER A 59 24.48 16.64 4.89
N MET A 60 25.62 16.02 5.23
CA MET A 60 26.04 14.71 4.74
C MET A 60 25.63 13.55 5.66
N ILE A 61 25.04 13.84 6.83
CA ILE A 61 24.52 12.82 7.75
C ILE A 61 23.13 12.37 7.31
N LEU A 62 22.97 11.08 7.03
CA LEU A 62 21.67 10.48 6.80
C LEU A 62 20.87 10.38 8.11
N ARG A 63 19.72 11.00 8.15
CA ARG A 63 18.77 10.89 9.27
C ARG A 63 17.64 9.96 8.87
N THR A 64 17.42 8.90 9.66
CA THR A 64 16.42 7.91 9.33
C THR A 64 15.41 7.72 10.45
N HIS A 65 14.16 7.59 10.05
CA HIS A 65 13.12 6.94 10.82
C HIS A 65 12.89 5.56 10.22
N CYS A 66 12.85 4.52 11.03
CA CYS A 66 12.48 3.18 10.59
C CYS A 66 11.12 2.79 11.16
N GLN A 67 10.36 2.07 10.36
CA GLN A 67 9.15 1.38 10.79
C GLN A 67 9.29 -0.10 10.51
N THR A 68 8.99 -0.95 11.48
CA THR A 68 8.88 -2.39 11.23
C THR A 68 7.83 -2.64 10.16
N SER A 69 8.07 -3.58 9.25
CA SER A 69 7.25 -3.73 8.04
C SER A 69 5.94 -4.45 8.33
N GLY A 70 4.80 -3.79 8.12
CA GLY A 70 3.49 -4.46 8.15
C GLY A 70 3.31 -5.55 7.09
N VAL A 71 4.14 -5.53 6.03
CA VAL A 71 4.11 -6.54 4.95
C VAL A 71 4.61 -7.93 5.42
N SER A 72 5.40 -7.99 6.47
CA SER A 72 5.88 -9.23 7.07
C SER A 72 4.93 -9.81 8.10
N LEU A 73 3.96 -9.03 8.57
CA LEU A 73 2.97 -9.46 9.54
C LEU A 73 1.84 -10.24 8.86
N THR A 74 1.28 -11.20 9.59
CA THR A 74 0.26 -12.11 9.07
C THR A 74 -0.97 -12.11 9.96
N GLU A 75 -2.14 -12.33 9.35
CA GLU A 75 -3.38 -12.60 10.06
C GLU A 75 -3.35 -13.95 10.78
N LYS A 76 -2.74 -14.96 10.11
CA LYS A 76 -2.62 -16.31 10.64
C LYS A 76 -1.60 -16.37 11.75
N ASP A 77 -2.01 -16.98 12.87
CA ASP A 77 -1.22 -17.10 14.10
C ASP A 77 -0.58 -15.77 14.54
N PRO A 78 -1.42 -14.73 14.81
CA PRO A 78 -0.99 -13.34 14.88
C PRO A 78 -0.03 -13.03 16.04
N TYR A 79 0.00 -13.84 17.10
CA TYR A 79 0.97 -13.66 18.18
C TYR A 79 2.42 -13.86 17.75
N ASN A 80 2.68 -14.61 16.67
CA ASN A 80 4.00 -14.71 16.06
C ASN A 80 4.50 -13.36 15.51
N ASN A 81 3.60 -12.41 15.27
CA ASN A 81 3.97 -11.07 14.82
C ASN A 81 4.74 -10.29 15.88
N ILE A 82 4.56 -10.59 17.17
CA ILE A 82 5.36 -10.00 18.27
C ILE A 82 6.84 -10.34 18.04
N ILE A 83 7.13 -11.59 17.69
CA ILE A 83 8.49 -12.07 17.43
C ILE A 83 9.04 -11.41 16.16
N ARG A 84 8.25 -11.36 15.08
CA ARG A 84 8.65 -10.72 13.81
C ARG A 84 9.01 -9.25 14.03
N THR A 85 8.14 -8.49 14.69
CA THR A 85 8.36 -7.09 15.03
C THR A 85 9.61 -6.89 15.91
N SER A 86 9.90 -7.81 16.84
CA SER A 86 11.08 -7.74 17.69
C SER A 86 12.38 -7.91 16.89
N TYR A 87 12.44 -8.85 15.96
CA TYR A 87 13.62 -9.03 15.09
C TYR A 87 13.80 -7.87 14.10
N GLU A 88 12.71 -7.36 13.54
CA GLU A 88 12.75 -6.19 12.68
C GLU A 88 13.23 -4.94 13.44
N ALA A 89 12.71 -4.71 14.65
CA ALA A 89 13.15 -3.63 15.51
C ALA A 89 14.65 -3.74 15.87
N LEU A 90 15.10 -4.95 16.20
CA LEU A 90 16.52 -5.20 16.51
C LEU A 90 17.40 -4.91 15.29
N SER A 91 17.02 -5.32 14.08
CA SER A 91 17.82 -5.03 12.89
C SER A 91 17.86 -3.54 12.56
N ALA A 92 16.77 -2.78 12.80
CA ALA A 92 16.76 -1.33 12.67
C ALA A 92 17.75 -0.64 13.64
N ILE A 93 17.79 -1.09 14.90
CA ILE A 93 18.69 -0.55 15.92
C ILE A 93 20.15 -0.87 15.56
N LEU A 94 20.46 -2.12 15.22
CA LEU A 94 21.81 -2.53 14.82
C LEU A 94 22.25 -1.88 13.50
N GLY A 95 21.30 -1.53 12.63
CA GLY A 95 21.54 -0.75 11.43
C GLY A 95 21.73 0.74 11.68
N GLY A 96 21.50 1.24 12.90
CA GLY A 96 21.77 2.63 13.32
C GLY A 96 20.66 3.62 12.97
N THR A 97 19.37 3.25 13.10
CA THR A 97 18.25 4.20 12.97
C THR A 97 18.24 5.23 14.10
N GLN A 98 17.78 6.46 13.82
CA GLN A 98 17.64 7.52 14.83
C GLN A 98 16.31 7.50 15.55
N SER A 99 15.27 7.01 14.89
CA SER A 99 13.95 6.81 15.51
C SER A 99 13.29 5.57 14.93
N LEU A 100 12.39 4.97 15.71
CA LEU A 100 11.80 3.68 15.37
C LEU A 100 10.30 3.68 15.71
N HIS A 101 9.49 3.16 14.80
CA HIS A 101 8.11 2.73 15.04
C HIS A 101 8.04 1.21 14.98
N THR A 102 7.36 0.60 15.94
CA THR A 102 7.08 -0.84 15.98
C THR A 102 5.60 -1.08 15.76
N ASN A 103 5.25 -1.92 14.79
CA ASN A 103 3.86 -2.28 14.52
C ASN A 103 3.31 -3.16 15.64
N SER A 104 2.02 -3.05 15.88
CA SER A 104 1.28 -3.95 16.76
C SER A 104 1.12 -5.32 16.11
N PHE A 105 0.98 -6.38 16.91
CA PHE A 105 0.85 -7.74 16.37
C PHE A 105 -0.45 -7.96 15.59
N ASP A 106 -1.47 -7.15 15.82
CA ASP A 106 -2.78 -7.16 15.17
C ASP A 106 -2.86 -6.26 13.91
N GLU A 107 -1.74 -5.63 13.49
CA GLU A 107 -1.67 -4.75 12.32
C GLU A 107 -2.20 -5.38 11.02
N ALA A 108 -2.01 -6.70 10.84
CA ALA A 108 -2.52 -7.43 9.69
C ALA A 108 -4.02 -7.77 9.79
N ILE A 109 -4.68 -7.44 10.91
CA ILE A 109 -6.08 -7.80 11.19
C ILE A 109 -6.96 -6.55 11.31
N ALA A 110 -6.51 -5.56 12.09
CA ALA A 110 -7.29 -4.36 12.40
C ALA A 110 -6.42 -3.23 12.95
N LEU A 111 -7.04 -2.14 13.38
CA LEU A 111 -6.37 -1.10 14.16
C LEU A 111 -5.97 -1.64 15.54
N PRO A 112 -4.85 -1.16 16.11
CA PRO A 112 -4.33 -1.68 17.35
C PRO A 112 -5.29 -1.45 18.52
N THR A 113 -5.39 -2.46 19.39
CA THR A 113 -5.98 -2.33 20.72
C THR A 113 -5.01 -1.63 21.67
N ASP A 114 -5.47 -1.22 22.83
CA ASP A 114 -4.60 -0.62 23.86
C ASP A 114 -3.53 -1.62 24.35
N GLU A 115 -3.87 -2.90 24.39
CA GLU A 115 -2.94 -3.97 24.77
C GLU A 115 -1.87 -4.21 23.69
N SER A 116 -2.27 -4.36 22.44
CA SER A 116 -1.33 -4.60 21.33
C SER A 116 -0.40 -3.40 21.13
N ALA A 117 -0.92 -2.17 21.25
CA ALA A 117 -0.13 -0.94 21.22
C ALA A 117 0.88 -0.87 22.38
N ARG A 118 0.50 -1.33 23.58
CA ARG A 118 1.41 -1.41 24.74
C ARG A 118 2.54 -2.40 24.49
N ILE A 119 2.24 -3.57 23.92
CA ILE A 119 3.27 -4.58 23.58
C ILE A 119 4.22 -4.03 22.52
N ALA A 120 3.71 -3.39 21.49
CA ALA A 120 4.53 -2.77 20.43
C ALA A 120 5.49 -1.73 21.00
N ARG A 121 5.01 -0.84 21.87
CA ARG A 121 5.86 0.13 22.55
C ARG A 121 6.89 -0.56 23.47
N ASN A 122 6.47 -1.57 24.23
CA ASN A 122 7.35 -2.28 25.15
C ASN A 122 8.46 -3.05 24.42
N THR A 123 8.25 -3.48 23.18
CA THR A 123 9.31 -4.05 22.35
C THR A 123 10.51 -3.10 22.24
N GLN A 124 10.28 -1.81 22.03
CA GLN A 124 11.36 -0.80 21.99
C GLN A 124 11.98 -0.59 23.39
N LEU A 125 11.16 -0.54 24.45
CA LEU A 125 11.65 -0.34 25.82
C LEU A 125 12.52 -1.51 26.28
N ILE A 126 12.15 -2.74 25.94
CA ILE A 126 12.97 -3.94 26.23
C ILE A 126 14.32 -3.86 25.50
N LEU A 127 14.30 -3.58 24.21
CA LEU A 127 15.53 -3.42 23.43
C LEU A 127 16.43 -2.32 24.00
N GLN A 128 15.85 -1.20 24.42
CA GLN A 128 16.59 -0.08 24.96
C GLN A 128 17.20 -0.35 26.35
N ASN A 129 16.47 -1.03 27.24
CA ASN A 129 16.82 -1.08 28.66
C ASN A 129 17.34 -2.45 29.13
N GLU A 130 17.04 -3.55 28.43
CA GLU A 130 17.34 -4.90 28.92
C GLU A 130 18.41 -5.62 28.08
N THR A 131 18.59 -5.24 26.80
CA THR A 131 19.44 -6.02 25.88
C THR A 131 20.87 -5.51 25.79
N GLY A 132 21.15 -4.28 26.22
CA GLY A 132 22.47 -3.65 26.10
C GLY A 132 22.86 -3.22 24.67
N VAL A 133 21.97 -3.36 23.67
CA VAL A 133 22.28 -3.00 22.26
C VAL A 133 22.57 -1.52 22.06
N THR A 134 22.15 -0.67 22.99
CA THR A 134 22.42 0.78 22.98
C THR A 134 23.78 1.17 23.52
N ASN A 135 24.55 0.22 24.05
CA ASN A 135 25.86 0.49 24.65
C ASN A 135 26.99 0.58 23.62
N THR A 136 26.71 0.27 22.36
CA THR A 136 27.70 0.27 21.28
C THR A 136 27.11 0.85 20.00
N VAL A 137 27.99 1.28 19.10
CA VAL A 137 27.63 1.80 17.78
C VAL A 137 28.18 0.86 16.73
N ASP A 138 27.34 0.49 15.74
CA ASP A 138 27.69 -0.38 14.62
C ASP A 138 28.42 -1.68 15.04
N PRO A 139 27.82 -2.50 15.92
CA PRO A 139 28.51 -3.66 16.52
C PRO A 139 28.88 -4.74 15.50
N LEU A 140 28.34 -4.67 14.28
CA LEU A 140 28.62 -5.61 13.20
C LEU A 140 29.67 -5.09 12.22
N ALA A 141 30.24 -3.89 12.47
CA ALA A 141 31.36 -3.37 11.68
C ALA A 141 32.56 -4.32 11.73
N GLY A 142 33.19 -4.53 10.56
CA GLY A 142 34.29 -5.47 10.39
C GLY A 142 33.89 -6.93 10.19
N SER A 143 32.61 -7.28 10.27
CA SER A 143 32.13 -8.58 9.82
C SER A 143 32.29 -8.69 8.31
N TYR A 144 33.04 -9.67 7.82
CA TYR A 144 33.25 -9.87 6.38
C TYR A 144 31.96 -9.95 5.59
N PHE A 145 30.96 -10.64 6.13
CA PHE A 145 29.65 -10.78 5.51
C PHE A 145 28.90 -9.45 5.42
N ILE A 146 28.84 -8.69 6.52
CA ILE A 146 28.13 -7.40 6.57
C ILE A 146 28.80 -6.35 5.70
N GLU A 147 30.15 -6.30 5.71
CA GLU A 147 30.88 -5.35 4.86
C GLU A 147 30.67 -5.65 3.37
N SER A 148 30.79 -6.92 2.95
CA SER A 148 30.55 -7.34 1.58
C SER A 148 29.10 -7.04 1.15
N LEU A 149 28.12 -7.40 1.97
CA LEU A 149 26.70 -7.14 1.69
C LEU A 149 26.39 -5.64 1.61
N THR A 150 27.00 -4.83 2.47
CA THR A 150 26.85 -3.37 2.44
C THR A 150 27.40 -2.77 1.14
N ASP A 151 28.58 -3.22 0.70
CA ASP A 151 29.20 -2.76 -0.55
C ASP A 151 28.37 -3.16 -1.77
N GLU A 152 27.93 -4.42 -1.84
CA GLU A 152 27.08 -4.90 -2.94
C GLU A 152 25.77 -4.16 -3.02
N LEU A 153 25.11 -3.92 -1.87
CA LEU A 153 23.87 -3.12 -1.83
C LEU A 153 24.10 -1.69 -2.28
N SER A 154 25.21 -1.07 -1.86
CA SER A 154 25.56 0.29 -2.29
C SER A 154 25.73 0.36 -3.81
N LYS A 155 26.44 -0.60 -4.42
CA LYS A 155 26.63 -0.68 -5.87
C LYS A 155 25.32 -0.86 -6.61
N LYS A 156 24.51 -1.83 -6.19
CA LYS A 156 23.22 -2.10 -6.84
C LYS A 156 22.21 -0.95 -6.71
N ALA A 157 22.18 -0.31 -5.55
CA ALA A 157 21.35 0.87 -5.36
C ALA A 157 21.83 2.05 -6.22
N TRP A 158 23.15 2.20 -6.38
CA TRP A 158 23.71 3.23 -7.24
C TRP A 158 23.37 3.02 -8.72
N GLU A 159 23.43 1.78 -9.22
CA GLU A 159 22.98 1.42 -10.58
C GLU A 159 21.51 1.86 -10.81
N ILE A 160 20.63 1.64 -9.85
CA ILE A 160 19.22 2.06 -9.94
C ILE A 160 19.09 3.59 -9.90
N ILE A 161 19.91 4.27 -9.09
CA ILE A 161 19.94 5.73 -9.04
C ILE A 161 20.35 6.28 -10.40
N GLU A 162 21.42 5.75 -11.01
CA GLU A 162 21.90 6.16 -12.34
C GLU A 162 20.85 5.90 -13.44
N GLU A 163 20.15 4.76 -13.38
CA GLU A 163 19.02 4.48 -14.26
C GLU A 163 17.94 5.56 -14.16
N ILE A 164 17.51 5.90 -12.96
CA ILE A 164 16.49 6.93 -12.71
C ILE A 164 16.97 8.32 -13.19
N GLU A 165 18.24 8.66 -12.93
CA GLU A 165 18.82 9.91 -13.39
C GLU A 165 18.92 9.99 -14.92
N SER A 166 19.19 8.87 -15.59
CA SER A 166 19.21 8.80 -17.06
C SER A 166 17.85 9.07 -17.70
N LEU A 167 16.74 8.78 -16.98
CA LEU A 167 15.38 9.12 -17.38
C LEU A 167 15.03 10.62 -17.17
N GLY A 168 15.96 11.37 -16.63
CA GLY A 168 15.83 12.80 -16.31
C GLY A 168 15.31 13.08 -14.91
N GLY A 169 15.57 12.18 -13.96
CA GLY A 169 15.31 12.28 -12.54
C GLY A 169 13.99 11.64 -12.08
N MET A 170 13.83 11.56 -10.77
CA MET A 170 12.72 10.85 -10.14
C MET A 170 11.34 11.41 -10.52
N THR A 171 11.19 12.73 -10.69
CA THR A 171 9.90 13.33 -11.08
C THR A 171 9.43 12.79 -12.44
N LYS A 172 10.33 12.70 -13.43
CA LYS A 172 10.00 12.15 -14.75
C LYS A 172 9.76 10.65 -14.69
N ALA A 173 10.59 9.92 -13.93
CA ALA A 173 10.44 8.48 -13.76
C ALA A 173 9.10 8.11 -13.10
N VAL A 174 8.65 8.86 -12.07
CA VAL A 174 7.34 8.67 -11.44
C VAL A 174 6.21 8.97 -12.41
N LYS A 175 6.33 10.05 -13.20
CA LYS A 175 5.33 10.39 -14.23
C LYS A 175 5.23 9.29 -15.31
N ALA A 176 6.34 8.65 -15.65
CA ALA A 176 6.39 7.51 -16.55
C ALA A 176 6.00 6.16 -15.92
N GLY A 177 5.75 6.12 -14.61
CA GLY A 177 5.32 4.91 -13.88
C GLY A 177 6.45 3.91 -13.56
N VAL A 178 7.70 4.19 -13.90
CA VAL A 178 8.83 3.24 -13.78
C VAL A 178 9.03 2.71 -12.36
N PRO A 179 9.13 3.55 -11.29
CA PRO A 179 9.32 3.03 -9.94
C PRO A 179 8.15 2.14 -9.47
N LYS A 180 6.93 2.49 -9.89
CA LYS A 180 5.72 1.75 -9.55
C LYS A 180 5.76 0.35 -10.16
N LEU A 181 6.12 0.22 -11.44
CA LEU A 181 6.28 -1.08 -12.11
C LEU A 181 7.32 -1.98 -11.42
N LYS A 182 8.49 -1.42 -11.06
CA LYS A 182 9.54 -2.18 -10.35
C LYS A 182 9.04 -2.69 -8.99
N ILE A 183 8.25 -1.88 -8.26
CA ILE A 183 7.66 -2.28 -6.97
C ILE A 183 6.63 -3.40 -7.18
N GLU A 184 5.78 -3.29 -8.19
CA GLU A 184 4.75 -4.29 -8.52
C GLU A 184 5.38 -5.62 -8.94
N GLU A 185 6.39 -5.59 -9.80
CA GLU A 185 7.15 -6.78 -10.21
C GLU A 185 7.79 -7.49 -9.01
N SER A 186 8.45 -6.74 -8.14
CA SER A 186 9.07 -7.29 -6.93
C SER A 186 8.03 -7.89 -5.97
N ALA A 187 6.88 -7.24 -5.82
CA ALA A 187 5.80 -7.71 -4.97
C ALA A 187 5.16 -8.99 -5.52
N THR A 188 4.93 -9.05 -6.83
CA THR A 188 4.37 -10.23 -7.53
C THR A 188 5.33 -11.43 -7.44
N LYS A 189 6.62 -11.23 -7.67
CA LYS A 189 7.65 -12.27 -7.47
C LYS A 189 7.69 -12.79 -6.04
N LYS A 190 7.55 -11.89 -5.05
CA LYS A 190 7.51 -12.29 -3.64
C LYS A 190 6.27 -13.13 -3.34
N GLN A 191 5.11 -12.73 -3.84
CA GLN A 191 3.86 -13.46 -3.64
C GLN A 191 3.93 -14.85 -4.28
N ALA A 192 4.40 -14.96 -5.51
CA ALA A 192 4.59 -16.24 -6.19
C ALA A 192 5.49 -17.21 -5.38
N LYS A 193 6.56 -16.69 -4.76
CA LYS A 193 7.42 -17.50 -3.87
C LYS A 193 6.71 -17.95 -2.59
N VAL A 194 5.77 -17.17 -2.07
CA VAL A 194 4.96 -17.56 -0.89
C VAL A 194 3.95 -18.62 -1.29
N ASP A 195 3.24 -18.43 -2.39
CA ASP A 195 2.19 -19.34 -2.88
C ASP A 195 2.77 -20.70 -3.28
N SER A 196 3.94 -20.73 -3.92
CA SER A 196 4.67 -21.98 -4.26
C SER A 196 5.34 -22.65 -3.05
N GLY A 197 5.36 -22.04 -1.88
CA GLY A 197 6.06 -22.56 -0.70
C GLY A 197 7.58 -22.41 -0.74
N SER A 198 8.18 -21.86 -1.82
CA SER A 198 9.63 -21.63 -1.91
C SER A 198 10.11 -20.55 -0.93
N ARG A 199 9.22 -19.67 -0.49
CA ARG A 199 9.41 -18.75 0.64
C ARG A 199 8.47 -19.16 1.77
N VAL A 200 9.05 -19.69 2.85
CA VAL A 200 8.28 -20.09 4.03
C VAL A 200 7.83 -18.86 4.83
N VAL A 201 6.53 -18.84 5.17
CA VAL A 201 5.95 -17.94 6.16
C VAL A 201 5.24 -18.80 7.20
N VAL A 202 5.79 -18.81 8.40
CA VAL A 202 5.30 -19.63 9.53
C VAL A 202 3.85 -19.27 9.85
N GLY A 203 3.01 -20.29 9.96
CA GLY A 203 1.57 -20.13 10.22
C GLY A 203 0.74 -19.90 8.95
N VAL A 204 1.35 -19.49 7.83
CA VAL A 204 0.63 -19.19 6.58
C VAL A 204 0.73 -20.36 5.60
N ASN A 205 1.92 -20.64 5.07
CA ASN A 205 2.12 -21.72 4.10
C ASN A 205 2.85 -22.93 4.67
N LYS A 206 3.47 -22.81 5.86
CA LYS A 206 4.10 -23.92 6.58
C LYS A 206 3.88 -23.78 8.09
N PHE A 207 3.86 -24.91 8.81
CA PHE A 207 3.62 -24.95 10.26
C PHE A 207 2.30 -24.29 10.66
N LYS A 208 1.24 -24.56 9.91
CA LYS A 208 -0.09 -23.98 10.15
C LYS A 208 -0.65 -24.42 11.50
N ASN A 209 -1.26 -23.50 12.23
CA ASN A 209 -1.98 -23.79 13.46
C ASN A 209 -3.41 -24.26 13.10
N PRO A 210 -3.83 -25.49 13.45
CA PRO A 210 -5.18 -25.97 13.16
C PRO A 210 -6.26 -25.30 14.03
N LYS A 211 -5.85 -24.62 15.10
CA LYS A 211 -6.74 -23.86 15.98
C LYS A 211 -6.22 -22.43 16.11
N GLU A 212 -6.67 -21.59 15.19
CA GLU A 212 -6.32 -20.16 15.22
C GLU A 212 -6.82 -19.52 16.53
N PRO A 213 -5.97 -18.75 17.23
CA PRO A 213 -6.39 -18.04 18.43
C PRO A 213 -7.36 -16.93 18.04
N LYS A 214 -8.45 -16.78 18.80
CA LYS A 214 -9.29 -15.59 18.69
C LYS A 214 -8.55 -14.40 19.28
N VAL A 215 -8.42 -13.35 18.50
CA VAL A 215 -7.82 -12.08 18.92
C VAL A 215 -8.92 -11.04 19.01
N ASP A 216 -8.94 -10.29 20.10
CA ASP A 216 -9.81 -9.13 20.21
C ASP A 216 -9.36 -8.08 19.22
N VAL A 217 -10.27 -7.64 18.36
CA VAL A 217 -10.02 -6.62 17.34
C VAL A 217 -10.74 -5.33 17.69
N ARG A 218 -10.09 -4.21 17.45
CA ARG A 218 -10.70 -2.90 17.61
C ARG A 218 -11.67 -2.62 16.46
N VAL A 219 -12.96 -2.59 16.77
CA VAL A 219 -14.01 -2.24 15.81
C VAL A 219 -14.31 -0.75 15.91
N ILE A 220 -14.24 -0.05 14.79
CA ILE A 220 -14.60 1.37 14.69
C ILE A 220 -15.96 1.46 14.01
N ASP A 221 -16.87 2.22 14.61
CA ASP A 221 -18.10 2.62 13.97
C ASP A 221 -17.82 3.74 12.95
N ASN A 222 -17.59 3.33 11.70
CA ASN A 222 -17.28 4.25 10.60
C ASN A 222 -18.39 5.27 10.34
N ASN A 223 -19.66 4.91 10.57
CA ASN A 223 -20.78 5.82 10.38
C ASN A 223 -20.72 6.94 11.42
N LYS A 224 -20.51 6.57 12.69
CA LYS A 224 -20.37 7.56 13.76
C LYS A 224 -19.18 8.49 13.52
N VAL A 225 -18.02 7.96 13.15
CA VAL A 225 -16.83 8.78 12.83
C VAL A 225 -17.11 9.75 11.70
N ARG A 226 -17.77 9.29 10.62
CA ARG A 226 -18.16 10.12 9.47
C ARG A 226 -19.14 11.23 9.90
N ASP A 227 -20.17 10.88 10.61
CA ASP A 227 -21.22 11.82 11.04
C ASP A 227 -20.67 12.86 12.01
N ASP A 228 -19.82 12.47 12.94
CA ASP A 228 -19.10 13.37 13.85
C ASP A 228 -18.20 14.33 13.08
N GLN A 229 -17.50 13.87 12.05
CA GLN A 229 -16.64 14.71 11.21
C GLN A 229 -17.46 15.69 10.34
N ILE A 230 -18.56 15.23 9.75
CA ILE A 230 -19.49 16.09 8.99
C ILE A 230 -20.04 17.18 9.90
N LYS A 231 -20.46 16.81 11.12
CA LYS A 231 -20.94 17.77 12.11
C LYS A 231 -19.88 18.83 12.42
N LYS A 232 -18.65 18.43 12.74
CA LYS A 232 -17.54 19.35 13.01
C LYS A 232 -17.28 20.33 11.86
N ILE A 233 -17.31 19.82 10.61
CA ILE A 233 -17.12 20.67 9.41
C ILE A 233 -18.27 21.66 9.27
N ASN A 234 -19.51 21.23 9.47
CA ASN A 234 -20.68 22.11 9.39
C ASN A 234 -20.66 23.18 10.49
N ASP A 235 -20.30 22.82 11.71
CA ASP A 235 -20.19 23.75 12.84
C ASP A 235 -19.11 24.83 12.55
N ILE A 236 -17.96 24.42 11.98
CA ILE A 236 -16.92 25.37 11.56
C ILE A 236 -17.44 26.29 10.46
N LYS A 237 -18.09 25.74 9.44
CA LYS A 237 -18.64 26.54 8.33
C LYS A 237 -19.73 27.52 8.78
N ALA A 238 -20.56 27.14 9.75
CA ALA A 238 -21.60 28.00 10.29
C ALA A 238 -21.06 29.15 11.16
N SER A 239 -19.91 28.96 11.83
CA SER A 239 -19.35 29.92 12.79
C SER A 239 -18.22 30.80 12.25
N ARG A 240 -17.74 30.53 11.02
CA ARG A 240 -16.64 31.28 10.41
C ARG A 240 -17.10 32.54 9.66
N ASP A 241 -16.18 33.46 9.44
CA ASP A 241 -16.39 34.57 8.50
C ASP A 241 -16.22 34.03 7.06
N GLN A 242 -17.36 33.78 6.38
CA GLN A 242 -17.35 33.23 5.04
C GLN A 242 -16.67 34.16 4.03
N LYS A 243 -16.81 35.50 4.19
CA LYS A 243 -16.19 36.47 3.31
C LYS A 243 -14.67 36.44 3.40
N ALA A 244 -14.12 36.35 4.62
CA ALA A 244 -12.68 36.22 4.83
C ALA A 244 -12.13 34.91 4.26
N VAL A 245 -12.90 33.82 4.34
CA VAL A 245 -12.53 32.52 3.70
C VAL A 245 -12.50 32.68 2.18
N ASP A 246 -13.54 33.25 1.57
CA ASP A 246 -13.63 33.35 0.11
C ASP A 246 -12.52 34.26 -0.44
N GLU A 247 -12.22 35.37 0.23
CA GLU A 247 -11.12 36.28 -0.13
C GLU A 247 -9.75 35.58 -0.03
N SER A 248 -9.52 34.77 1.01
CA SER A 248 -8.26 34.05 1.18
C SER A 248 -8.09 32.90 0.16
N LEU A 249 -9.17 32.22 -0.21
CA LEU A 249 -9.16 31.20 -1.27
C LEU A 249 -8.95 31.85 -2.65
N ALA A 250 -9.55 33.01 -2.92
CA ALA A 250 -9.31 33.75 -4.16
C ALA A 250 -7.85 34.21 -4.27
N LYS A 251 -7.23 34.68 -3.18
CA LYS A 251 -5.79 34.98 -3.12
C LYS A 251 -4.93 33.74 -3.41
N LEU A 252 -5.31 32.59 -2.89
CA LEU A 252 -4.60 31.33 -3.15
C LEU A 252 -4.66 30.96 -4.64
N VAL A 253 -5.82 31.13 -5.30
CA VAL A 253 -5.96 30.88 -6.75
C VAL A 253 -5.08 31.86 -7.55
N THR A 254 -5.04 33.11 -7.16
CA THR A 254 -4.17 34.13 -7.81
C THR A 254 -2.70 33.78 -7.63
N ALA A 255 -2.28 33.44 -6.41
CA ALA A 255 -0.92 33.04 -6.11
C ALA A 255 -0.49 31.80 -6.90
N ALA A 256 -1.41 30.85 -7.14
CA ALA A 256 -1.16 29.66 -7.93
C ALA A 256 -0.92 29.98 -9.43
N LYS A 257 -1.57 31.02 -9.96
CA LYS A 257 -1.36 31.48 -11.34
C LYS A 257 -0.06 32.26 -11.52
N GLU A 258 0.41 32.92 -10.46
CA GLU A 258 1.57 33.81 -10.47
C GLU A 258 2.87 33.16 -9.96
N ASP A 259 2.88 31.86 -9.71
CA ASP A 259 4.02 31.11 -9.10
C ASP A 259 4.48 31.72 -7.76
N SER A 260 3.54 32.25 -6.97
CA SER A 260 3.79 32.83 -5.65
C SER A 260 3.82 31.76 -4.54
N ASN A 261 4.10 32.16 -3.29
CA ASN A 261 4.19 31.25 -2.15
C ASN A 261 2.82 30.70 -1.75
N LEU A 262 2.48 29.50 -2.29
CA LEU A 262 1.21 28.81 -2.03
C LEU A 262 1.04 28.40 -0.57
N LEU A 263 2.12 28.05 0.13
CA LEU A 263 2.05 27.65 1.54
C LEU A 263 1.60 28.82 2.42
N ALA A 264 2.17 30.00 2.22
CA ALA A 264 1.77 31.20 2.96
C ALA A 264 0.28 31.53 2.76
N CYS A 265 -0.21 31.53 1.50
CA CYS A 265 -1.62 31.74 1.18
C CYS A 265 -2.53 30.64 1.76
N SER A 266 -2.08 29.38 1.76
CA SER A 266 -2.83 28.27 2.38
C SER A 266 -2.93 28.42 3.90
N ILE A 267 -1.86 28.87 4.57
CA ILE A 267 -1.87 29.16 6.02
C ILE A 267 -2.91 30.23 6.34
N ASP A 268 -2.96 31.30 5.54
CA ASP A 268 -3.94 32.36 5.75
C ASP A 268 -5.38 31.86 5.55
N ALA A 269 -5.62 31.02 4.53
CA ALA A 269 -6.92 30.43 4.33
C ALA A 269 -7.34 29.52 5.51
N ILE A 270 -6.43 28.70 6.04
CA ILE A 270 -6.70 27.82 7.19
C ILE A 270 -6.91 28.64 8.48
N LYS A 271 -6.18 29.74 8.69
CA LYS A 271 -6.42 30.66 9.81
C LYS A 271 -7.83 31.26 9.76
N ASN A 272 -8.35 31.56 8.57
CA ASN A 272 -9.73 31.98 8.33
C ASN A 272 -10.74 30.83 8.39
N ARG A 273 -10.30 29.61 8.77
CA ARG A 273 -11.10 28.39 8.89
C ARG A 273 -11.61 27.81 7.57
N ALA A 274 -10.86 28.00 6.48
CA ALA A 274 -11.07 27.19 5.29
C ALA A 274 -10.78 25.70 5.60
N THR A 275 -11.55 24.81 5.04
CA THR A 275 -11.32 23.37 5.15
C THR A 275 -10.23 22.91 4.17
N VAL A 276 -9.60 21.76 4.44
CA VAL A 276 -8.63 21.13 3.54
C VAL A 276 -9.21 20.95 2.14
N GLY A 277 -10.49 20.52 2.04
CA GLY A 277 -11.17 20.33 0.76
C GLY A 277 -11.35 21.63 -0.02
N GLU A 278 -11.63 22.76 0.66
CA GLU A 278 -11.75 24.07 0.02
C GLU A 278 -10.41 24.57 -0.51
N VAL A 279 -9.32 24.41 0.25
CA VAL A 279 -7.96 24.75 -0.18
C VAL A 279 -7.56 23.91 -1.40
N SER A 280 -7.77 22.58 -1.33
CA SER A 280 -7.48 21.67 -2.45
C SER A 280 -8.28 22.03 -3.69
N LYS A 281 -9.58 22.31 -3.54
CA LYS A 281 -10.46 22.71 -4.65
C LYS A 281 -10.05 24.03 -5.29
N ALA A 282 -9.54 24.98 -4.51
CA ALA A 282 -8.99 26.22 -5.03
C ALA A 282 -7.75 25.97 -5.90
N LEU A 283 -6.84 25.10 -5.47
CA LEU A 283 -5.66 24.71 -6.26
C LEU A 283 -6.03 23.88 -7.50
N GLU A 284 -7.04 23.02 -7.42
CA GLU A 284 -7.54 22.24 -8.56
C GLU A 284 -8.04 23.11 -9.72
N GLN A 285 -8.52 24.33 -9.45
CA GLN A 285 -8.94 25.28 -10.50
C GLN A 285 -7.79 25.70 -11.42
N VAL A 286 -6.56 25.67 -10.91
CA VAL A 286 -5.36 26.08 -11.64
C VAL A 286 -4.60 24.88 -12.21
N TYR A 287 -4.39 23.87 -11.40
CA TYR A 287 -3.54 22.72 -11.75
C TYR A 287 -4.33 21.50 -12.26
N GLY A 288 -5.64 21.49 -12.11
CA GLY A 288 -6.44 20.29 -12.33
C GLY A 288 -6.16 19.21 -11.29
N ARG A 289 -6.80 18.07 -11.44
CA ARG A 289 -6.55 16.89 -10.62
C ARG A 289 -5.57 15.96 -11.32
N HIS A 290 -4.56 15.50 -10.59
CA HIS A 290 -3.61 14.53 -11.13
C HIS A 290 -4.27 13.14 -11.22
N PHE A 291 -4.23 12.56 -12.42
CA PHE A 291 -4.58 11.15 -12.65
C PHE A 291 -3.30 10.38 -12.97
N ALA A 292 -2.96 9.42 -12.12
CA ALA A 292 -1.80 8.57 -12.34
C ALA A 292 -2.07 7.60 -13.51
N THR A 293 -1.10 7.44 -14.40
CA THR A 293 -1.15 6.41 -15.43
C THR A 293 -1.12 5.04 -14.77
N SER A 294 -2.11 4.21 -15.04
CA SER A 294 -2.13 2.82 -14.57
C SER A 294 -1.32 1.99 -15.56
N LEU A 295 -0.20 1.46 -15.11
CA LEU A 295 0.59 0.45 -15.80
C LEU A 295 0.50 -0.84 -15.01
N SER A 296 0.46 -1.98 -15.67
CA SER A 296 0.46 -3.30 -15.05
C SER A 296 1.63 -4.14 -15.56
N VAL A 297 2.11 -5.04 -14.72
CA VAL A 297 3.06 -6.10 -15.11
C VAL A 297 2.29 -7.32 -15.61
N SER A 298 2.88 -8.10 -16.51
CA SER A 298 2.33 -9.37 -17.00
C SER A 298 3.39 -10.44 -17.09
N GLY A 299 3.00 -11.71 -16.99
CA GLY A 299 3.88 -12.87 -17.11
C GLY A 299 4.85 -13.07 -15.94
N VAL A 300 4.75 -12.24 -14.87
CA VAL A 300 5.69 -12.30 -13.74
C VAL A 300 5.31 -13.41 -12.76
N TYR A 301 4.02 -13.58 -12.50
CA TYR A 301 3.49 -14.60 -11.61
C TYR A 301 3.56 -15.96 -12.28
N GLY A 302 3.07 -16.08 -13.51
CA GLY A 302 3.02 -17.31 -14.28
C GLY A 302 4.38 -17.96 -14.53
N LYS A 303 5.43 -17.16 -14.80
CA LYS A 303 6.81 -17.68 -14.92
C LYS A 303 7.32 -18.45 -13.72
N HIS A 304 6.82 -18.17 -12.53
CA HIS A 304 7.21 -18.89 -11.31
C HIS A 304 6.54 -20.25 -11.21
N PHE A 305 5.42 -20.45 -11.89
CA PHE A 305 4.58 -21.65 -11.88
C PHE A 305 4.64 -22.43 -13.20
N GLU A 306 5.68 -22.23 -14.01
CA GLU A 306 5.89 -23.05 -15.21
C GLU A 306 5.99 -24.55 -14.84
N GLY A 307 5.01 -25.35 -15.33
CA GLY A 307 4.90 -26.77 -15.02
C GLY A 307 4.16 -27.13 -13.73
N ASP A 308 3.62 -26.16 -13.00
CA ASP A 308 2.78 -26.40 -11.82
C ASP A 308 1.38 -26.88 -12.22
N GLU A 309 0.94 -28.01 -11.64
CA GLU A 309 -0.33 -28.65 -12.01
C GLU A 309 -1.54 -27.80 -11.63
N ASP A 310 -1.54 -27.18 -10.46
CA ASP A 310 -2.68 -26.37 -9.98
C ASP A 310 -2.83 -25.10 -10.82
N PHE A 311 -1.72 -24.44 -11.16
CA PHE A 311 -1.74 -23.29 -12.06
C PHE A 311 -2.27 -23.68 -13.45
N MET A 312 -1.77 -24.80 -14.00
CA MET A 312 -2.23 -25.28 -15.32
C MET A 312 -3.69 -25.70 -15.31
N ASN A 313 -4.19 -26.25 -14.21
CA ASN A 313 -5.60 -26.62 -14.07
C ASN A 313 -6.51 -25.38 -14.12
N VAL A 314 -6.15 -24.30 -13.44
CA VAL A 314 -6.91 -23.02 -13.52
C VAL A 314 -6.88 -22.48 -14.93
N ALA A 315 -5.72 -22.41 -15.57
CA ALA A 315 -5.60 -21.94 -16.95
C ALA A 315 -6.43 -22.80 -17.93
N LYS A 316 -6.48 -24.11 -17.71
CA LYS A 316 -7.34 -25.03 -18.48
C LYS A 316 -8.83 -24.74 -18.29
N LYS A 317 -9.28 -24.51 -17.05
CA LYS A 317 -10.69 -24.14 -16.76
C LYS A 317 -11.06 -22.83 -17.46
N VAL A 318 -10.15 -21.85 -17.45
CA VAL A 318 -10.35 -20.55 -18.16
C VAL A 318 -10.46 -20.75 -19.66
N ASN A 319 -9.63 -21.62 -20.27
CA ASN A 319 -9.73 -21.93 -21.71
C ASN A 319 -11.02 -22.67 -22.05
N ILE A 320 -11.45 -23.64 -21.23
CA ILE A 320 -12.73 -24.33 -21.42
C ILE A 320 -13.89 -23.31 -21.36
N PHE A 321 -13.86 -22.41 -20.40
CA PHE A 321 -14.85 -21.34 -20.30
C PHE A 321 -14.89 -20.47 -21.57
N GLU A 322 -13.74 -20.11 -22.13
CA GLU A 322 -13.64 -19.37 -23.39
C GLU A 322 -14.23 -20.13 -24.56
N GLU A 323 -13.95 -21.43 -24.68
CA GLU A 323 -14.51 -22.30 -25.72
C GLU A 323 -16.03 -22.41 -25.64
N GLU A 324 -16.59 -22.55 -24.42
CA GLU A 324 -18.03 -22.70 -24.19
C GLU A 324 -18.82 -21.38 -24.34
N ASN A 325 -18.21 -20.25 -23.97
CA ASN A 325 -18.91 -18.95 -23.90
C ASN A 325 -18.47 -17.95 -24.98
N GLY A 326 -17.47 -18.30 -25.80
CA GLY A 326 -16.96 -17.46 -26.91
C GLY A 326 -16.09 -16.27 -26.46
N ARG A 327 -15.81 -16.15 -25.17
CA ARG A 327 -14.92 -15.12 -24.59
C ARG A 327 -14.33 -15.57 -23.26
N ARG A 328 -13.21 -14.99 -22.90
CA ARG A 328 -12.57 -15.23 -21.61
C ARG A 328 -13.41 -14.74 -20.43
N PRO A 329 -13.27 -15.36 -19.25
CA PRO A 329 -13.88 -14.83 -18.03
C PRO A 329 -13.27 -13.46 -17.72
N ARG A 330 -14.11 -12.41 -17.73
CA ARG A 330 -13.67 -11.03 -17.50
C ARG A 330 -13.95 -10.61 -16.06
N VAL A 331 -12.92 -10.07 -15.41
CA VAL A 331 -12.94 -9.70 -13.98
C VAL A 331 -12.54 -8.25 -13.82
N LEU A 332 -13.35 -7.46 -13.12
CA LEU A 332 -13.03 -6.08 -12.74
C LEU A 332 -12.50 -6.05 -11.30
N ILE A 333 -11.24 -5.73 -11.10
CA ILE A 333 -10.65 -5.56 -9.77
C ILE A 333 -10.72 -4.08 -9.36
N VAL A 334 -11.35 -3.81 -8.22
CA VAL A 334 -11.65 -2.44 -7.78
C VAL A 334 -11.27 -2.16 -6.35
N LYS A 335 -11.09 -0.86 -6.08
CA LYS A 335 -11.01 -0.28 -4.75
C LYS A 335 -12.01 0.86 -4.62
N MET A 336 -12.84 0.79 -3.59
CA MET A 336 -13.89 1.78 -3.35
C MET A 336 -13.56 2.69 -2.17
N GLY A 337 -14.11 3.90 -2.20
CA GLY A 337 -13.95 4.89 -1.13
C GLY A 337 -12.53 5.44 -1.02
N GLN A 338 -12.12 5.83 0.17
CA GLN A 338 -10.83 6.49 0.43
C GLN A 338 -9.71 5.49 0.78
N ASP A 339 -9.71 4.32 0.18
CA ASP A 339 -8.68 3.30 0.37
C ASP A 339 -7.64 3.33 -0.75
N GLY A 340 -6.41 3.77 -0.43
CA GLY A 340 -5.28 3.86 -1.36
C GLY A 340 -4.34 2.65 -1.40
N HIS A 341 -4.62 1.57 -0.65
CA HIS A 341 -3.75 0.39 -0.57
C HIS A 341 -3.90 -0.54 -1.79
N ASP A 342 -3.41 -0.14 -2.96
CA ASP A 342 -3.66 -0.80 -4.25
C ASP A 342 -2.79 -2.04 -4.55
N ARG A 343 -1.74 -2.29 -3.77
CA ARG A 343 -0.76 -3.35 -4.04
C ARG A 343 -1.39 -4.75 -4.10
N GLY A 344 -2.24 -5.11 -3.14
CA GLY A 344 -2.91 -6.42 -3.11
C GLY A 344 -3.83 -6.61 -4.33
N ALA A 345 -4.61 -5.59 -4.66
CA ALA A 345 -5.48 -5.59 -5.84
C ALA A 345 -4.69 -5.85 -7.14
N LYS A 346 -3.52 -5.20 -7.30
CA LYS A 346 -2.68 -5.35 -8.48
C LYS A 346 -2.01 -6.71 -8.59
N ILE A 347 -1.56 -7.27 -7.46
CA ILE A 347 -1.01 -8.63 -7.45
C ILE A 347 -2.09 -9.62 -7.90
N VAL A 348 -3.31 -9.53 -7.38
CA VAL A 348 -4.42 -10.38 -7.80
C VAL A 348 -4.74 -10.19 -9.29
N ALA A 349 -4.82 -8.95 -9.76
CA ALA A 349 -5.08 -8.64 -11.16
C ALA A 349 -4.02 -9.25 -12.09
N THR A 350 -2.73 -9.06 -11.78
CA THR A 350 -1.62 -9.63 -12.55
C THR A 350 -1.66 -11.17 -12.55
N SER A 351 -1.88 -11.78 -11.39
CA SER A 351 -1.89 -13.23 -11.27
C SER A 351 -3.07 -13.86 -12.01
N PHE A 352 -4.25 -13.25 -11.94
CA PHE A 352 -5.42 -13.72 -12.70
C PHE A 352 -5.20 -13.58 -14.21
N ALA A 353 -4.63 -12.45 -14.65
CA ALA A 353 -4.28 -12.26 -16.05
C ALA A 353 -3.27 -13.30 -16.56
N ASP A 354 -2.27 -13.65 -15.73
CA ASP A 354 -1.29 -14.70 -16.06
C ASP A 354 -1.91 -16.10 -16.13
N MET A 355 -3.05 -16.34 -15.45
CA MET A 355 -3.87 -17.56 -15.55
C MET A 355 -4.90 -17.52 -16.67
N GLY A 356 -4.92 -16.46 -17.49
CA GLY A 356 -5.74 -16.36 -18.70
C GLY A 356 -7.05 -15.59 -18.56
N PHE A 357 -7.41 -15.07 -17.40
CA PHE A 357 -8.55 -14.17 -17.25
C PHE A 357 -8.34 -12.86 -18.03
N ASP A 358 -9.43 -12.27 -18.52
CA ASP A 358 -9.45 -10.89 -18.97
C ASP A 358 -9.68 -9.99 -17.75
N VAL A 359 -8.70 -9.15 -17.41
CA VAL A 359 -8.70 -8.42 -16.13
C VAL A 359 -8.66 -6.92 -16.34
N ASP A 360 -9.68 -6.23 -15.88
CA ASP A 360 -9.74 -4.78 -15.80
C ASP A 360 -9.38 -4.30 -14.37
N MET A 361 -8.65 -3.19 -14.30
CA MET A 361 -8.38 -2.48 -13.04
C MET A 361 -9.17 -1.17 -12.99
N GLY A 362 -10.09 -1.07 -12.03
CA GLY A 362 -10.78 0.18 -11.76
C GLY A 362 -9.86 1.25 -11.18
N PRO A 363 -10.15 2.54 -11.44
CA PRO A 363 -9.42 3.65 -10.80
C PRO A 363 -9.57 3.62 -9.27
N LEU A 364 -8.60 4.23 -8.56
CA LEU A 364 -8.70 4.39 -7.12
C LEU A 364 -9.81 5.38 -6.74
N PHE A 365 -10.38 5.18 -5.56
CA PHE A 365 -11.35 6.09 -4.94
C PHE A 365 -12.72 6.17 -5.62
N GLN A 366 -13.09 5.13 -6.38
CA GLN A 366 -14.42 5.04 -6.97
C GLN A 366 -15.53 4.95 -5.93
N SER A 367 -16.69 5.49 -6.26
CA SER A 367 -17.91 5.21 -5.49
C SER A 367 -18.49 3.83 -5.88
N PRO A 368 -19.28 3.20 -5.01
CA PRO A 368 -19.97 1.96 -5.33
C PRO A 368 -20.81 2.04 -6.61
N LYS A 369 -21.43 3.20 -6.87
CA LYS A 369 -22.22 3.46 -8.05
C LYS A 369 -21.38 3.51 -9.33
N ASP A 370 -20.19 4.12 -9.28
CA ASP A 370 -19.27 4.16 -10.42
C ASP A 370 -18.78 2.75 -10.75
N VAL A 371 -18.42 1.97 -9.74
CA VAL A 371 -18.01 0.56 -9.92
C VAL A 371 -19.12 -0.28 -10.54
N ALA A 372 -20.36 -0.14 -10.06
CA ALA A 372 -21.50 -0.88 -10.62
C ALA A 372 -21.74 -0.52 -12.09
N LYS A 373 -21.61 0.77 -12.44
CA LYS A 373 -21.74 1.24 -13.82
C LYS A 373 -20.62 0.69 -14.69
N ASP A 374 -19.35 0.83 -14.27
CA ASP A 374 -18.19 0.33 -15.01
C ASP A 374 -18.27 -1.19 -15.24
N ALA A 375 -18.70 -1.94 -14.23
CA ALA A 375 -18.85 -3.40 -14.33
C ALA A 375 -19.86 -3.82 -15.41
N ILE A 376 -20.97 -3.09 -15.52
CA ILE A 376 -22.00 -3.37 -16.51
C ILE A 376 -21.58 -2.88 -17.90
N GLU A 377 -21.00 -1.67 -18.01
CA GLU A 377 -20.52 -1.11 -19.28
C GLU A 377 -19.38 -1.95 -19.89
N ASN A 378 -18.51 -2.54 -19.05
CA ASN A 378 -17.44 -3.43 -19.49
C ASN A 378 -17.88 -4.88 -19.63
N ASP A 379 -19.14 -5.21 -19.34
CA ASP A 379 -19.71 -6.55 -19.45
C ASP A 379 -18.87 -7.61 -18.73
N VAL A 380 -18.53 -7.36 -17.45
CA VAL A 380 -17.69 -8.26 -16.66
C VAL A 380 -18.48 -9.42 -16.07
N HIS A 381 -17.84 -10.58 -15.91
CA HIS A 381 -18.42 -11.74 -15.25
C HIS A 381 -18.27 -11.67 -13.72
N ALA A 382 -17.24 -11.00 -13.24
CA ALA A 382 -17.03 -10.85 -11.81
C ALA A 382 -16.44 -9.50 -11.42
N ILE A 383 -16.70 -9.07 -10.18
CA ILE A 383 -16.08 -7.92 -9.53
C ILE A 383 -15.28 -8.41 -8.31
N GLY A 384 -14.00 -8.12 -8.27
CA GLY A 384 -13.13 -8.31 -7.11
C GLY A 384 -12.93 -7.01 -6.35
N VAL A 385 -13.52 -6.90 -5.16
CA VAL A 385 -13.38 -5.72 -4.30
C VAL A 385 -12.21 -5.91 -3.34
N SER A 386 -11.18 -5.08 -3.45
CA SER A 386 -10.06 -5.06 -2.50
C SER A 386 -10.30 -4.01 -1.42
N THR A 387 -10.30 -4.40 -0.15
CA THR A 387 -10.54 -3.51 0.99
C THR A 387 -9.54 -3.75 2.13
N LEU A 388 -8.90 -2.65 2.60
CA LEU A 388 -8.00 -2.66 3.76
C LEU A 388 -8.36 -1.59 4.80
N ALA A 389 -9.24 -0.64 4.46
CA ALA A 389 -9.62 0.49 5.31
C ALA A 389 -10.99 0.30 5.99
N ALA A 390 -11.38 -0.93 6.33
CA ALA A 390 -12.63 -1.29 7.01
C ALA A 390 -13.93 -0.75 6.35
N GLY A 391 -13.86 -0.38 5.06
CA GLY A 391 -15.01 0.13 4.29
C GLY A 391 -16.01 -0.94 3.83
N HIS A 392 -15.70 -2.23 4.01
CA HIS A 392 -16.49 -3.34 3.49
C HIS A 392 -17.93 -3.38 4.02
N LYS A 393 -18.18 -2.97 5.27
CA LYS A 393 -19.54 -2.96 5.85
C LYS A 393 -20.47 -1.90 5.25
N THR A 394 -19.93 -0.84 4.69
CA THR A 394 -20.72 0.26 4.09
C THR A 394 -20.71 0.21 2.58
N LEU A 395 -19.54 0.11 1.98
CA LEU A 395 -19.38 0.24 0.53
C LEU A 395 -19.80 -1.01 -0.25
N VAL A 396 -19.62 -2.21 0.33
CA VAL A 396 -20.00 -3.45 -0.35
C VAL A 396 -21.53 -3.61 -0.45
N PRO A 397 -22.32 -3.39 0.61
CA PRO A 397 -23.79 -3.36 0.47
C PRO A 397 -24.30 -2.29 -0.50
N GLU A 398 -23.67 -1.10 -0.52
CA GLU A 398 -23.99 -0.03 -1.48
C GLU A 398 -23.70 -0.46 -2.93
N LEU A 399 -22.59 -1.18 -3.17
CA LEU A 399 -22.27 -1.75 -4.48
C LEU A 399 -23.33 -2.75 -4.92
N MET A 400 -23.70 -3.70 -4.05
CA MET A 400 -24.70 -4.71 -4.35
C MET A 400 -26.07 -4.07 -4.64
N LYS A 401 -26.42 -3.01 -3.91
CA LYS A 401 -27.64 -2.23 -4.17
C LYS A 401 -27.56 -1.54 -5.53
N SER A 402 -26.45 -0.87 -5.84
CA SER A 402 -26.25 -0.16 -7.11
C SER A 402 -26.28 -1.10 -8.32
N LEU A 403 -25.65 -2.28 -8.21
CA LEU A 403 -25.73 -3.32 -9.26
C LEU A 403 -27.18 -3.73 -9.52
N LYS A 404 -27.95 -4.00 -8.47
CA LYS A 404 -29.36 -4.39 -8.58
C LYS A 404 -30.27 -3.28 -9.12
N GLU A 405 -29.94 -2.01 -8.84
CA GLU A 405 -30.66 -0.85 -9.37
C GLU A 405 -30.43 -0.65 -10.88
N ILE A 406 -29.18 -0.91 -11.36
CA ILE A 406 -28.82 -0.73 -12.77
C ILE A 406 -29.26 -1.96 -13.59
N ASP A 407 -28.96 -3.16 -13.10
CA ASP A 407 -29.36 -4.43 -13.73
C ASP A 407 -29.92 -5.40 -12.68
N PRO A 408 -31.28 -5.47 -12.52
CA PRO A 408 -31.92 -6.38 -11.60
C PRO A 408 -31.67 -7.87 -11.87
N LYS A 409 -31.27 -8.21 -13.10
CA LYS A 409 -30.97 -9.58 -13.54
C LYS A 409 -29.47 -9.86 -13.64
N SER A 410 -28.62 -8.97 -13.10
CA SER A 410 -27.19 -9.11 -13.17
C SER A 410 -26.69 -10.46 -12.64
N LYS A 411 -25.90 -11.13 -13.47
CA LYS A 411 -25.24 -12.40 -13.15
C LYS A 411 -23.82 -12.19 -12.62
N ILE A 412 -23.40 -10.94 -12.42
CA ILE A 412 -22.06 -10.62 -11.97
C ILE A 412 -21.79 -11.27 -10.60
N VAL A 413 -20.68 -12.03 -10.52
CA VAL A 413 -20.17 -12.59 -9.28
C VAL A 413 -19.42 -11.50 -8.53
N VAL A 414 -19.70 -11.30 -7.23
CA VAL A 414 -18.95 -10.34 -6.42
C VAL A 414 -18.17 -11.09 -5.35
N PHE A 415 -16.84 -10.91 -5.35
CA PHE A 415 -15.98 -11.42 -4.31
C PHE A 415 -15.19 -10.29 -3.65
N VAL A 416 -14.81 -10.49 -2.40
CA VAL A 416 -14.13 -9.46 -1.61
C VAL A 416 -12.81 -10.02 -1.10
N GLY A 417 -11.75 -9.25 -1.23
CA GLY A 417 -10.43 -9.60 -0.72
C GLY A 417 -9.81 -8.47 0.11
N GLY A 418 -8.85 -8.83 0.96
CA GLY A 418 -8.14 -7.88 1.81
C GLY A 418 -8.25 -8.19 3.29
N VAL A 419 -8.08 -7.17 4.14
CA VAL A 419 -8.15 -7.34 5.59
C VAL A 419 -9.61 -7.23 6.05
N ILE A 420 -10.26 -8.40 6.20
CA ILE A 420 -11.66 -8.51 6.61
C ILE A 420 -11.72 -9.43 7.83
N PRO A 421 -12.15 -8.94 9.00
CA PRO A 421 -12.32 -9.77 10.18
C PRO A 421 -13.32 -10.92 9.94
N GLU A 422 -13.03 -12.12 10.40
CA GLU A 422 -13.90 -13.29 10.22
C GLU A 422 -15.33 -13.07 10.75
N GLN A 423 -15.48 -12.29 11.82
CA GLN A 423 -16.79 -11.92 12.37
C GLN A 423 -17.69 -11.15 11.38
N ASP A 424 -17.13 -10.58 10.33
CA ASP A 424 -17.85 -9.83 9.30
C ASP A 424 -18.22 -10.68 8.08
N TYR A 425 -17.74 -11.92 7.99
CA TYR A 425 -18.00 -12.83 6.86
C TYR A 425 -19.49 -13.13 6.69
N ASP A 426 -20.18 -13.48 7.80
CA ASP A 426 -21.62 -13.73 7.75
C ASP A 426 -22.44 -12.52 7.25
N PHE A 427 -22.00 -11.33 7.65
CA PHE A 427 -22.62 -10.10 7.17
C PHE A 427 -22.43 -9.92 5.65
N LEU A 428 -21.24 -10.18 5.13
CA LEU A 428 -20.95 -10.06 3.70
C LEU A 428 -21.70 -11.12 2.89
N TYR A 429 -21.73 -12.38 3.33
CA TYR A 429 -22.52 -13.43 2.66
C TYR A 429 -24.02 -13.12 2.64
N LYS A 430 -24.58 -12.56 3.72
CA LYS A 430 -25.97 -12.07 3.76
C LYS A 430 -26.25 -10.93 2.77
N ASN A 431 -25.21 -10.20 2.37
CA ASN A 431 -25.27 -9.17 1.32
C ASN A 431 -24.92 -9.72 -0.08
N ASN A 432 -25.07 -11.02 -0.30
CA ASN A 432 -24.88 -11.71 -1.58
C ASN A 432 -23.43 -11.66 -2.13
N ILE A 433 -22.43 -11.60 -1.25
CA ILE A 433 -21.04 -11.80 -1.66
C ILE A 433 -20.80 -13.29 -1.88
N SER A 434 -20.20 -13.63 -3.03
CA SER A 434 -20.02 -15.02 -3.47
C SER A 434 -18.79 -15.67 -2.84
N ALA A 435 -17.73 -14.93 -2.58
CA ALA A 435 -16.53 -15.41 -1.94
C ALA A 435 -15.80 -14.29 -1.18
N ILE A 436 -15.06 -14.68 -0.13
CA ILE A 436 -14.18 -13.79 0.64
C ILE A 436 -12.80 -14.43 0.69
N PHE A 437 -11.77 -13.62 0.38
CA PHE A 437 -10.37 -14.01 0.38
C PHE A 437 -9.59 -13.14 1.38
N GLY A 438 -9.32 -13.69 2.55
CA GLY A 438 -8.56 -13.00 3.60
C GLY A 438 -7.05 -12.94 3.30
N PRO A 439 -6.27 -12.25 4.13
CA PRO A 439 -4.82 -12.23 4.01
C PRO A 439 -4.22 -13.63 4.11
N GLY A 440 -3.29 -13.96 3.22
CA GLY A 440 -2.66 -15.28 3.16
C GLY A 440 -3.45 -16.34 2.37
N SER A 441 -4.57 -15.98 1.73
CA SER A 441 -5.22 -16.85 0.76
C SER A 441 -4.27 -17.09 -0.43
N ASN A 442 -4.16 -18.35 -0.86
CA ASN A 442 -3.41 -18.70 -2.07
C ASN A 442 -4.14 -18.15 -3.30
N ILE A 443 -3.42 -17.48 -4.19
CA ILE A 443 -4.02 -16.81 -5.34
C ILE A 443 -4.51 -17.83 -6.39
N ILE A 444 -3.83 -18.95 -6.58
CA ILE A 444 -4.25 -20.00 -7.52
C ILE A 444 -5.57 -20.60 -7.06
N GLU A 445 -5.68 -20.99 -5.78
CA GLU A 445 -6.94 -21.49 -5.18
C GLU A 445 -8.07 -20.45 -5.26
N SER A 446 -7.74 -19.17 -5.08
CA SER A 446 -8.70 -18.07 -5.19
C SER A 446 -9.23 -17.92 -6.63
N ALA A 447 -8.35 -17.99 -7.62
CA ALA A 447 -8.70 -17.93 -9.03
C ALA A 447 -9.54 -19.14 -9.46
N GLU A 448 -9.19 -20.33 -8.99
CA GLU A 448 -9.97 -21.55 -9.22
C GLU A 448 -11.41 -21.38 -8.71
N LYS A 449 -11.56 -20.94 -7.47
CA LYS A 449 -12.89 -20.69 -6.89
C LYS A 449 -13.68 -19.63 -7.66
N VAL A 450 -13.03 -18.58 -8.15
CA VAL A 450 -13.70 -17.51 -8.91
C VAL A 450 -14.18 -18.02 -10.26
N ILE A 451 -13.39 -18.79 -11.02
CA ILE A 451 -13.84 -19.35 -12.30
C ILE A 451 -14.99 -20.34 -12.10
N ASP A 452 -14.94 -21.18 -11.07
CA ASP A 452 -16.03 -22.10 -10.75
C ASP A 452 -17.33 -21.34 -10.42
N LEU A 453 -17.27 -20.27 -9.62
CA LEU A 453 -18.41 -19.42 -9.31
C LEU A 453 -19.00 -18.71 -10.52
N ILE A 454 -18.16 -18.24 -11.45
CA ILE A 454 -18.61 -17.62 -12.71
C ILE A 454 -19.34 -18.67 -13.57
N SER A 455 -18.73 -19.85 -13.76
CA SER A 455 -19.32 -20.96 -14.55
C SER A 455 -20.64 -21.41 -13.98
N ASP A 456 -20.72 -21.65 -12.68
CA ASP A 456 -21.96 -22.03 -11.99
C ASP A 456 -23.10 -21.01 -12.19
N LYS A 457 -22.76 -19.72 -12.20
CA LYS A 457 -23.77 -18.66 -12.30
C LYS A 457 -24.32 -18.50 -13.72
N ILE A 458 -23.50 -18.82 -14.72
CA ILE A 458 -23.92 -18.81 -16.13
C ILE A 458 -24.77 -20.04 -16.46
N HIS A 459 -24.37 -21.24 -15.96
CA HIS A 459 -25.03 -22.50 -16.28
C HIS A 459 -26.36 -22.75 -15.52
N LYS A 460 -26.58 -22.10 -14.37
CA LYS A 460 -27.85 -22.27 -13.61
C LYS A 460 -29.09 -21.73 -14.27
N ASP A 461 -28.97 -20.96 -15.34
CA ASP A 461 -30.08 -20.31 -16.04
C ASP A 461 -30.24 -20.77 -17.53
N ASN A 462 -29.42 -21.73 -17.96
CA ASN A 462 -29.60 -22.50 -19.19
C ASN A 462 -30.26 -23.87 -18.87
#